data_dd1aeb2e77fe55e1d3363d2571086c89
#
_entry.id   dd1aeb2e77fe55e1d3363d2571086c89
#
_cell.length_a   1.000
_cell.length_b   1.000
_cell.length_c   1.000
_cell.angle_alpha   90.00
_cell.angle_beta   90.00
_cell.angle_gamma   90.00
#
_symmetry.space_group_name_H-M   'P 1'
#
loop_
_entity.id
_entity.type
_entity.pdbx_description
1 polymer ?
#
loop_
_entity_poly.entity_id
_entity_poly.type
_entity_poly.pdbx_seq_one_letter_code
_entity_poly.pdbx_strand_id
1 'polypeptide(L)'
;LMAWVHYFFRKPFDKINPVVSLQIRKAIKERILDPYMNDDDMWWMAFNWRPGEIINNWNPWCNSNALQCFLLMENNKDKLVKAVYRSMKSVDKFINFVKSDGACEEGTSYWGHAAGKLYDYLQILSDGTGGKISLFQEPMIRRMGEYMSRSYVGNGWVVNFADASAQGGGDPLLIYRFGKAVNSEEMMHFAAYLLNGRKPYATMGNDAFRSLQSLLCCNDLAKATPKHEMPDVTWYPETEFCYMKNKHGMFVATKGGFNNESHNHNDAGTFSLYLNTIPVLIDAGVGTYTKQTFGKDRYKIWTMQSDYHNLPMINGISQKFGQDYKATNTVCNEKNRFFSTDIAAAYPAEAKVKSWVRSYKLDDRKLVVADNYT
;
A
#
# COMPACT_ATOMS: atom_id res chain seq x y z
N LEU A 1 18.87 -7.12 -7.23
CA LEU A 1 19.65 -8.34 -6.92
C LEU A 1 21.04 -8.32 -7.56
N MET A 2 21.16 -8.27 -8.91
CA MET A 2 22.47 -8.45 -9.61
C MET A 2 23.52 -7.40 -9.23
N ALA A 3 23.14 -6.17 -8.89
CA ALA A 3 24.10 -5.17 -8.39
C ALA A 3 24.71 -5.59 -7.04
N TRP A 4 23.91 -6.17 -6.13
CA TRP A 4 24.40 -6.73 -4.87
C TRP A 4 25.27 -7.96 -5.09
N VAL A 5 24.90 -8.86 -6.00
CA VAL A 5 25.73 -10.01 -6.39
C VAL A 5 27.08 -9.52 -6.89
N HIS A 6 27.13 -8.53 -7.77
CA HIS A 6 28.37 -7.94 -8.23
C HIS A 6 29.17 -7.31 -7.07
N TYR A 7 28.53 -6.55 -6.20
CA TYR A 7 29.19 -5.89 -5.06
C TYR A 7 29.90 -6.90 -4.14
N PHE A 8 29.21 -7.97 -3.75
CA PHE A 8 29.77 -8.96 -2.82
C PHE A 8 30.71 -9.96 -3.49
N PHE A 9 30.46 -10.36 -4.72
CA PHE A 9 31.12 -11.50 -5.35
C PHE A 9 32.01 -11.13 -6.53
N ARG A 10 32.20 -9.85 -6.85
CA ARG A 10 33.11 -9.45 -7.95
C ARG A 10 34.51 -10.06 -7.80
N LYS A 11 35.14 -9.92 -6.62
CA LYS A 11 36.47 -10.45 -6.40
C LYS A 11 36.60 -11.99 -6.53
N PRO A 12 35.66 -12.78 -5.94
CA PRO A 12 35.57 -14.22 -6.24
C PRO A 12 35.38 -14.54 -7.72
N PHE A 13 34.49 -13.85 -8.41
CA PHE A 13 34.25 -14.06 -9.84
C PHE A 13 35.48 -13.76 -10.67
N ASP A 14 36.19 -12.65 -10.41
CA ASP A 14 37.40 -12.25 -11.13
C ASP A 14 38.54 -13.27 -10.99
N LYS A 15 38.60 -14.03 -9.89
CA LYS A 15 39.57 -15.13 -9.70
C LYS A 15 39.23 -16.36 -10.54
N ILE A 16 37.93 -16.60 -10.81
CA ILE A 16 37.46 -17.74 -11.60
C ILE A 16 37.48 -17.38 -13.10
N ASN A 17 36.75 -16.33 -13.43
CA ASN A 17 36.65 -15.78 -14.79
C ASN A 17 36.17 -14.31 -14.72
N PRO A 18 37.03 -13.31 -15.00
CA PRO A 18 36.67 -11.90 -14.95
C PRO A 18 35.56 -11.50 -15.93
N VAL A 19 35.28 -12.30 -16.96
CA VAL A 19 34.17 -12.06 -17.88
C VAL A 19 32.82 -12.06 -17.16
N VAL A 20 32.65 -12.83 -16.08
CA VAL A 20 31.38 -12.89 -15.32
C VAL A 20 31.05 -11.52 -14.72
N SER A 21 31.97 -10.91 -13.99
CA SER A 21 31.73 -9.59 -13.38
C SER A 21 31.61 -8.48 -14.42
N LEU A 22 32.39 -8.55 -15.52
CA LEU A 22 32.24 -7.63 -16.65
C LEU A 22 30.86 -7.69 -17.30
N GLN A 23 30.33 -8.88 -17.55
CA GLN A 23 29.00 -9.06 -18.15
C GLN A 23 27.88 -8.57 -17.22
N ILE A 24 27.97 -8.83 -15.93
CA ILE A 24 27.00 -8.29 -14.95
C ILE A 24 27.02 -6.76 -14.99
N ARG A 25 28.20 -6.16 -14.93
CA ARG A 25 28.37 -4.70 -14.96
C ARG A 25 27.84 -4.10 -16.26
N LYS A 26 28.18 -4.70 -17.41
CA LYS A 26 27.69 -4.27 -18.73
C LYS A 26 26.17 -4.35 -18.80
N ALA A 27 25.56 -5.47 -18.39
CA ALA A 27 24.13 -5.67 -18.43
C ALA A 27 23.37 -4.65 -17.55
N ILE A 28 23.88 -4.36 -16.35
CA ILE A 28 23.27 -3.36 -15.46
C ILE A 28 23.38 -1.97 -16.09
N LYS A 29 24.56 -1.62 -16.63
CA LYS A 29 24.75 -0.32 -17.28
C LYS A 29 23.79 -0.13 -18.46
N GLU A 30 23.76 -1.07 -19.40
CA GLU A 30 23.01 -0.97 -20.66
C GLU A 30 21.49 -1.10 -20.47
N ARG A 31 21.04 -1.90 -19.47
CA ARG A 31 19.61 -2.20 -19.29
C ARG A 31 18.94 -1.38 -18.19
N ILE A 32 19.72 -0.77 -17.28
CA ILE A 32 19.18 -0.03 -16.14
C ILE A 32 19.74 1.40 -16.10
N LEU A 33 21.09 1.57 -15.97
CA LEU A 33 21.64 2.90 -15.69
C LEU A 33 21.48 3.85 -16.87
N ASP A 34 21.85 3.41 -18.08
CA ASP A 34 21.76 4.25 -19.27
C ASP A 34 20.31 4.57 -19.65
N PRO A 35 19.36 3.60 -19.74
CA PRO A 35 17.96 3.90 -19.98
C PRO A 35 17.35 4.81 -18.91
N TYR A 36 17.63 4.53 -17.62
CA TYR A 36 17.14 5.35 -16.53
C TYR A 36 17.51 6.83 -16.67
N MET A 37 18.68 7.13 -17.19
CA MET A 37 19.16 8.51 -17.36
C MET A 37 18.67 9.20 -18.63
N ASN A 38 18.35 8.44 -19.67
CA ASN A 38 18.14 8.98 -21.02
C ASN A 38 16.69 8.84 -21.52
N ASP A 39 15.83 8.07 -20.83
CA ASP A 39 14.45 7.82 -21.23
C ASP A 39 13.48 8.49 -20.24
N ASP A 40 12.76 9.52 -20.72
CA ASP A 40 11.71 10.21 -19.95
C ASP A 40 10.33 9.57 -20.16
N ASP A 41 10.19 8.64 -21.09
CA ASP A 41 8.92 8.01 -21.44
C ASP A 41 8.60 6.75 -20.60
N MET A 42 9.48 6.40 -19.68
CA MET A 42 9.20 5.35 -18.70
C MET A 42 7.99 5.76 -17.85
N TRP A 43 6.82 5.20 -18.14
CA TRP A 43 5.53 5.59 -17.56
C TRP A 43 5.55 5.66 -16.01
N TRP A 44 6.24 4.74 -15.35
CA TRP A 44 6.34 4.68 -13.89
C TRP A 44 7.18 5.84 -13.28
N MET A 45 8.01 6.54 -14.05
CA MET A 45 8.71 7.75 -13.59
C MET A 45 7.76 8.95 -13.43
N ALA A 46 6.61 8.91 -14.09
CA ALA A 46 5.60 9.97 -14.07
C ALA A 46 6.10 11.36 -14.50
N PHE A 47 7.16 11.46 -15.32
CA PHE A 47 7.63 12.74 -15.82
C PHE A 47 6.65 13.37 -16.83
N ASN A 48 6.01 12.52 -17.62
CA ASN A 48 4.98 12.90 -18.61
C ASN A 48 3.55 12.72 -18.08
N TRP A 49 3.38 12.61 -16.75
CA TRP A 49 2.10 12.39 -16.10
C TRP A 49 1.09 13.50 -16.42
N ARG A 50 -0.15 13.11 -16.66
CA ARG A 50 -1.28 13.99 -16.96
C ARG A 50 -2.36 13.86 -15.89
N PRO A 51 -3.13 14.93 -15.61
CA PRO A 51 -4.28 14.87 -14.70
C PRO A 51 -5.25 13.74 -15.10
N GLY A 52 -5.61 12.89 -14.13
CA GLY A 52 -6.47 11.71 -14.34
C GLY A 52 -5.72 10.39 -14.55
N GLU A 53 -4.40 10.41 -14.76
CA GLU A 53 -3.57 9.20 -14.77
C GLU A 53 -3.18 8.80 -13.35
N ILE A 54 -3.03 7.49 -13.10
CA ILE A 54 -2.67 6.95 -11.79
C ILE A 54 -1.15 6.77 -11.70
N ILE A 55 -0.56 7.28 -10.63
CA ILE A 55 0.82 6.97 -10.24
C ILE A 55 0.78 5.92 -9.13
N ASN A 56 1.17 4.69 -9.44
CA ASN A 56 1.05 3.55 -8.53
C ASN A 56 2.39 3.08 -7.95
N ASN A 57 2.37 1.94 -7.27
CA ASN A 57 3.50 1.32 -6.59
C ASN A 57 4.76 1.09 -7.47
N TRP A 58 4.64 1.02 -8.79
CA TRP A 58 5.79 0.87 -9.70
C TRP A 58 6.76 2.04 -9.59
N ASN A 59 6.27 3.26 -9.29
CA ASN A 59 7.13 4.43 -9.14
C ASN A 59 8.17 4.23 -8.02
N PRO A 60 7.80 4.06 -6.73
CA PRO A 60 8.80 3.86 -5.68
C PRO A 60 9.56 2.53 -5.83
N TRP A 61 8.94 1.49 -6.38
CA TRP A 61 9.57 0.20 -6.60
C TRP A 61 10.73 0.28 -7.59
N CYS A 62 10.49 0.82 -8.79
CA CYS A 62 11.53 0.94 -9.81
C CYS A 62 12.62 1.95 -9.38
N ASN A 63 12.23 3.09 -8.81
CA ASN A 63 13.18 4.10 -8.34
C ASN A 63 14.10 3.57 -7.23
N SER A 64 13.57 2.84 -6.24
CA SER A 64 14.40 2.25 -5.18
C SER A 64 15.41 1.26 -5.73
N ASN A 65 15.02 0.42 -6.70
CA ASN A 65 15.90 -0.54 -7.33
C ASN A 65 16.96 0.12 -8.24
N ALA A 66 16.57 1.14 -9.00
CA ALA A 66 17.49 1.89 -9.85
C ALA A 66 18.51 2.65 -9.00
N LEU A 67 18.09 3.32 -7.93
CA LEU A 67 18.97 4.05 -7.04
C LEU A 67 20.02 3.13 -6.40
N GLN A 68 19.63 1.91 -5.97
CA GLN A 68 20.58 0.89 -5.51
C GLN A 68 21.62 0.56 -6.57
N CYS A 69 21.21 0.37 -7.83
CA CYS A 69 22.12 0.09 -8.92
C CYS A 69 23.13 1.24 -9.13
N PHE A 70 22.67 2.49 -9.08
CA PHE A 70 23.57 3.64 -9.19
C PHE A 70 24.58 3.70 -8.04
N LEU A 71 24.12 3.59 -6.81
CA LEU A 71 24.98 3.66 -5.62
C LEU A 71 26.04 2.53 -5.59
N LEU A 72 25.71 1.34 -6.10
CA LEU A 72 26.60 0.19 -6.10
C LEU A 72 27.54 0.11 -7.31
N MET A 73 27.17 0.76 -8.44
CA MET A 73 27.83 0.51 -9.73
C MET A 73 28.41 1.77 -10.39
N GLU A 74 27.87 2.99 -10.11
CA GLU A 74 28.36 4.22 -10.73
C GLU A 74 29.49 4.84 -9.89
N ASN A 75 30.63 5.06 -10.53
CA ASN A 75 31.81 5.66 -9.89
C ASN A 75 31.99 7.15 -10.24
N ASN A 76 31.31 7.63 -11.28
CA ASN A 76 31.35 9.04 -11.66
C ASN A 76 30.40 9.83 -10.76
N LYS A 77 30.97 10.70 -9.92
CA LYS A 77 30.23 11.47 -8.93
C LYS A 77 29.15 12.36 -9.54
N ASP A 78 29.45 13.01 -10.67
CA ASP A 78 28.49 13.92 -11.32
C ASP A 78 27.30 13.15 -11.90
N LYS A 79 27.55 11.97 -12.48
CA LYS A 79 26.47 11.07 -12.93
C LYS A 79 25.63 10.57 -11.78
N LEU A 80 26.29 10.19 -10.67
CA LEU A 80 25.58 9.72 -9.48
C LEU A 80 24.68 10.81 -8.90
N VAL A 81 25.17 12.05 -8.77
CA VAL A 81 24.38 13.19 -8.30
C VAL A 81 23.18 13.44 -9.21
N LYS A 82 23.37 13.41 -10.53
CA LYS A 82 22.28 13.56 -11.50
C LYS A 82 21.24 12.44 -11.37
N ALA A 83 21.68 11.18 -11.17
CA ALA A 83 20.79 10.05 -11.00
C ALA A 83 19.97 10.14 -9.71
N VAL A 84 20.60 10.51 -8.59
CA VAL A 84 19.93 10.76 -7.31
C VAL A 84 18.87 11.85 -7.47
N TYR A 85 19.23 13.00 -8.05
CA TYR A 85 18.30 14.11 -8.26
C TYR A 85 17.13 13.71 -9.17
N ARG A 86 17.40 12.95 -10.24
CA ARG A 86 16.37 12.43 -11.14
C ARG A 86 15.41 11.50 -10.41
N SER A 87 15.93 10.60 -9.57
CA SER A 87 15.10 9.71 -8.76
C SER A 87 14.22 10.46 -7.78
N MET A 88 14.74 11.51 -7.15
CA MET A 88 13.96 12.38 -6.25
C MET A 88 12.80 13.04 -6.99
N LYS A 89 13.03 13.61 -8.18
CA LYS A 89 11.98 14.21 -9.01
C LYS A 89 10.88 13.22 -9.39
N SER A 90 11.25 11.96 -9.65
CA SER A 90 10.28 10.91 -9.98
C SER A 90 9.48 10.48 -8.75
N VAL A 91 10.14 10.21 -7.62
CA VAL A 91 9.47 9.76 -6.39
C VAL A 91 8.61 10.87 -5.78
N ASP A 92 9.01 12.13 -5.95
CA ASP A 92 8.21 13.28 -5.55
C ASP A 92 6.83 13.29 -6.25
N LYS A 93 6.75 12.83 -7.50
CA LYS A 93 5.46 12.65 -8.19
C LYS A 93 4.55 11.65 -7.45
N PHE A 94 5.10 10.53 -6.97
CA PHE A 94 4.34 9.53 -6.21
C PHE A 94 3.90 10.10 -4.85
N ILE A 95 4.82 10.73 -4.11
CA ILE A 95 4.51 11.32 -2.79
C ILE A 95 3.40 12.37 -2.89
N ASN A 96 3.43 13.21 -3.94
CA ASN A 96 2.40 14.23 -4.15
C ASN A 96 1.10 13.67 -4.77
N PHE A 97 1.12 12.48 -5.31
CA PHE A 97 -0.07 11.82 -5.87
C PHE A 97 -0.87 11.08 -4.81
N VAL A 98 -0.19 10.32 -3.92
CA VAL A 98 -0.86 9.58 -2.86
C VAL A 98 -1.45 10.53 -1.83
N LYS A 99 -2.57 10.12 -1.23
CA LYS A 99 -3.28 10.95 -0.27
C LYS A 99 -2.51 11.11 1.03
N SER A 100 -2.60 12.30 1.63
CA SER A 100 -1.81 12.65 2.81
C SER A 100 -2.26 11.93 4.08
N ASP A 101 -3.44 11.32 4.07
CA ASP A 101 -3.97 10.51 5.18
C ASP A 101 -3.22 9.18 5.38
N GLY A 102 -2.46 8.75 4.37
CA GLY A 102 -1.57 7.60 4.42
C GLY A 102 -2.23 6.25 4.19
N ALA A 103 -3.51 6.20 3.83
CA ALA A 103 -4.15 4.95 3.42
C ALA A 103 -3.54 4.41 2.12
N CYS A 104 -3.55 3.09 1.98
CA CYS A 104 -3.15 2.42 0.75
C CYS A 104 -4.38 2.06 -0.08
N GLU A 105 -4.70 2.85 -1.10
CA GLU A 105 -5.86 2.61 -1.99
C GLU A 105 -5.81 1.24 -2.67
N GLU A 106 -4.60 0.74 -2.95
CA GLU A 106 -4.36 -0.56 -3.57
C GLU A 106 -4.62 -1.74 -2.61
N GLY A 107 -4.91 -1.45 -1.34
CA GLY A 107 -5.15 -2.42 -0.29
C GLY A 107 -3.88 -2.96 0.40
N THR A 108 -4.09 -3.79 1.42
CA THR A 108 -3.04 -4.30 2.31
C THR A 108 -2.00 -5.16 1.60
N SER A 109 -2.38 -5.91 0.56
CA SER A 109 -1.45 -6.75 -0.21
C SER A 109 -0.41 -5.93 -0.97
N TYR A 110 -0.77 -4.74 -1.42
CA TYR A 110 0.13 -3.85 -2.15
C TYR A 110 0.92 -2.88 -1.28
N TRP A 111 0.57 -2.75 0.00
CA TRP A 111 1.27 -1.86 0.93
C TRP A 111 2.80 -2.06 0.92
N GLY A 112 3.27 -3.30 0.91
CA GLY A 112 4.70 -3.63 0.86
C GLY A 112 5.40 -3.21 -0.44
N HIS A 113 4.65 -3.05 -1.54
CA HIS A 113 5.13 -2.59 -2.85
C HIS A 113 4.94 -1.08 -3.05
N ALA A 114 4.00 -0.45 -2.35
CA ALA A 114 3.77 0.99 -2.36
C ALA A 114 4.54 1.68 -1.21
N ALA A 115 3.94 1.79 -0.02
CA ALA A 115 4.54 2.43 1.14
C ALA A 115 5.86 1.77 1.57
N GLY A 116 5.94 0.42 1.51
CA GLY A 116 7.17 -0.31 1.84
C GLY A 116 8.31 -0.05 0.86
N LYS A 117 8.05 0.12 -0.43
CA LYS A 117 9.08 0.47 -1.42
C LYS A 117 9.44 1.96 -1.37
N LEU A 118 8.49 2.81 -1.03
CA LEU A 118 8.81 4.20 -0.71
C LEU A 118 9.75 4.28 0.49
N TYR A 119 9.49 3.52 1.56
CA TYR A 119 10.39 3.44 2.70
C TYR A 119 11.78 2.95 2.29
N ASP A 120 11.89 1.86 1.50
CA ASP A 120 13.18 1.38 1.00
C ASP A 120 13.93 2.49 0.24
N TYR A 121 13.25 3.24 -0.62
CA TYR A 121 13.81 4.36 -1.35
C TYR A 121 14.31 5.47 -0.40
N LEU A 122 13.48 5.88 0.55
CA LEU A 122 13.82 6.94 1.51
C LEU A 122 15.00 6.55 2.41
N GLN A 123 15.07 5.27 2.81
CA GLN A 123 16.22 4.75 3.57
C GLN A 123 17.51 4.83 2.74
N ILE A 124 17.47 4.35 1.49
CA ILE A 124 18.62 4.39 0.60
C ILE A 124 19.08 5.83 0.35
N LEU A 125 18.13 6.75 0.14
CA LEU A 125 18.42 8.17 -0.06
C LEU A 125 19.05 8.80 1.18
N SER A 126 18.49 8.53 2.36
CA SER A 126 19.01 9.02 3.63
C SER A 126 20.42 8.49 3.90
N ASP A 127 20.61 7.18 3.77
CA ASP A 127 21.92 6.53 3.99
C ASP A 127 22.96 7.05 2.98
N GLY A 128 22.60 7.13 1.70
CA GLY A 128 23.47 7.60 0.62
C GLY A 128 23.86 9.08 0.72
N THR A 129 23.08 9.88 1.46
CA THR A 129 23.35 11.31 1.71
C THR A 129 23.87 11.60 3.11
N GLY A 130 24.17 10.56 3.91
CA GLY A 130 24.62 10.70 5.30
C GLY A 130 23.58 11.41 6.16
N GLY A 131 22.29 11.15 5.95
CA GLY A 131 21.17 11.72 6.68
C GLY A 131 20.79 13.15 6.28
N LYS A 132 21.47 13.75 5.29
CA LYS A 132 21.19 15.14 4.87
C LYS A 132 19.85 15.30 4.15
N ILE A 133 19.38 14.24 3.49
CA ILE A 133 18.06 14.21 2.84
C ILE A 133 17.28 13.08 3.50
N SER A 134 16.26 13.45 4.28
CA SER A 134 15.40 12.51 5.00
C SER A 134 13.97 13.07 5.08
N LEU A 135 12.98 12.23 4.83
CA LEU A 135 11.55 12.55 4.97
C LEU A 135 10.89 11.75 6.12
N PHE A 136 11.66 11.06 6.95
CA PHE A 136 11.10 10.22 8.02
C PHE A 136 10.38 11.00 9.11
N GLN A 137 10.58 12.31 9.21
CA GLN A 137 9.87 13.19 10.15
C GLN A 137 8.53 13.71 9.59
N GLU A 138 8.25 13.47 8.30
CA GLU A 138 7.01 13.91 7.70
C GLU A 138 5.83 13.06 8.22
N PRO A 139 4.77 13.69 8.75
CA PRO A 139 3.64 12.96 9.33
C PRO A 139 2.95 12.01 8.35
N MET A 140 2.92 12.35 7.07
CA MET A 140 2.37 11.51 6.01
C MET A 140 3.13 10.19 5.89
N ILE A 141 4.46 10.21 5.91
CA ILE A 141 5.29 8.99 5.81
C ILE A 141 5.01 8.06 6.99
N ARG A 142 4.86 8.61 8.19
CA ARG A 142 4.46 7.82 9.36
C ARG A 142 3.07 7.20 9.20
N ARG A 143 2.07 7.98 8.76
CA ARG A 143 0.70 7.47 8.51
C ARG A 143 0.68 6.36 7.47
N MET A 144 1.45 6.50 6.38
CA MET A 144 1.60 5.43 5.38
C MET A 144 2.17 4.15 5.99
N GLY A 145 3.12 4.27 6.91
CA GLY A 145 3.68 3.12 7.63
C GLY A 145 2.64 2.43 8.51
N GLU A 146 1.89 3.20 9.30
CA GLU A 146 0.90 2.71 10.28
C GLU A 146 -0.36 2.10 9.63
N TYR A 147 -0.59 2.30 8.33
CA TYR A 147 -1.74 1.73 7.64
C TYR A 147 -1.84 0.21 7.82
N MET A 148 -0.71 -0.50 7.79
CA MET A 148 -0.71 -1.96 7.86
C MET A 148 -1.17 -2.48 9.23
N SER A 149 -0.72 -1.86 10.33
CA SER A 149 -1.15 -2.21 11.70
C SER A 149 -2.63 -1.92 11.91
N ARG A 150 -3.12 -0.82 11.35
CA ARG A 150 -4.51 -0.37 11.48
C ARG A 150 -5.51 -1.12 10.61
N SER A 151 -5.02 -1.73 9.52
CA SER A 151 -5.82 -2.57 8.62
C SER A 151 -5.81 -4.06 9.02
N TYR A 152 -5.02 -4.45 10.03
CA TYR A 152 -4.94 -5.82 10.51
C TYR A 152 -6.02 -6.08 11.55
N VAL A 153 -6.94 -6.99 11.25
CA VAL A 153 -8.08 -7.31 12.12
C VAL A 153 -7.67 -8.27 13.26
N GLY A 154 -6.82 -9.24 12.93
CA GLY A 154 -6.36 -10.29 13.86
C GLY A 154 -6.36 -11.69 13.21
N ASN A 155 -5.60 -12.62 13.78
CA ASN A 155 -5.48 -14.01 13.30
C ASN A 155 -5.16 -14.13 11.80
N GLY A 156 -4.38 -13.19 11.25
CA GLY A 156 -4.03 -13.16 9.83
C GLY A 156 -5.07 -12.47 8.94
N TRP A 157 -6.23 -12.08 9.45
CA TRP A 157 -7.22 -11.35 8.67
C TRP A 157 -6.87 -9.87 8.59
N VAL A 158 -7.06 -9.31 7.42
CA VAL A 158 -6.84 -7.88 7.11
C VAL A 158 -8.06 -7.32 6.39
N VAL A 159 -8.21 -5.99 6.44
CA VAL A 159 -9.15 -5.30 5.56
C VAL A 159 -8.67 -5.48 4.13
N ASN A 160 -9.52 -6.06 3.28
CA ASN A 160 -9.15 -6.47 1.93
C ASN A 160 -9.87 -5.67 0.83
N PHE A 161 -9.99 -4.37 1.01
CA PHE A 161 -10.45 -3.48 -0.07
C PHE A 161 -9.51 -3.54 -1.27
N ALA A 162 -10.02 -3.24 -2.45
CA ALA A 162 -9.32 -3.32 -3.73
C ALA A 162 -8.79 -4.75 -4.02
N ASP A 163 -7.64 -4.89 -4.67
CA ASP A 163 -7.05 -6.19 -5.02
C ASP A 163 -6.30 -6.86 -3.83
N ALA A 164 -6.73 -6.60 -2.59
CA ALA A 164 -6.09 -7.21 -1.44
C ALA A 164 -6.61 -8.62 -1.14
N SER A 165 -5.70 -9.49 -0.72
CA SER A 165 -6.07 -10.78 -0.10
C SER A 165 -6.70 -10.54 1.26
N ALA A 166 -7.68 -11.36 1.64
CA ALA A 166 -8.33 -11.29 2.95
C ALA A 166 -7.40 -11.70 4.10
N GLN A 167 -6.31 -12.41 3.79
CA GLN A 167 -5.30 -12.84 4.77
C GLN A 167 -3.93 -12.26 4.43
N GLY A 168 -3.22 -11.81 5.46
CA GLY A 168 -1.90 -11.18 5.36
C GLY A 168 -1.43 -10.66 6.70
N GLY A 169 -0.60 -9.62 6.68
CA GLY A 169 -0.06 -8.97 7.89
C GLY A 169 1.22 -8.20 7.58
N GLY A 170 1.75 -8.39 6.37
CA GLY A 170 2.99 -7.74 5.93
C GLY A 170 4.26 -8.46 6.40
N ASP A 171 5.39 -7.88 6.06
CA ASP A 171 6.72 -8.34 6.47
C ASP A 171 7.09 -7.70 7.83
N PRO A 172 7.24 -8.50 8.90
CA PRO A 172 7.53 -7.96 10.24
C PRO A 172 8.86 -7.18 10.29
N LEU A 173 9.86 -7.61 9.53
CA LEU A 173 11.15 -6.95 9.50
C LEU A 173 11.09 -5.59 8.78
N LEU A 174 10.33 -5.50 7.69
CA LEU A 174 10.06 -4.23 7.02
C LEU A 174 9.29 -3.27 7.92
N ILE A 175 8.19 -3.76 8.53
CA ILE A 175 7.35 -2.95 9.43
C ILE A 175 8.16 -2.42 10.61
N TYR A 176 9.02 -3.26 11.22
CA TYR A 176 9.88 -2.86 12.33
C TYR A 176 10.88 -1.77 11.94
N ARG A 177 11.59 -1.96 10.80
CA ARG A 177 12.56 -0.96 10.30
C ARG A 177 11.88 0.37 9.97
N PHE A 178 10.72 0.29 9.31
CA PHE A 178 9.95 1.48 8.98
C PHE A 178 9.47 2.19 10.25
N GLY A 179 8.90 1.45 11.22
CA GLY A 179 8.46 1.97 12.51
C GLY A 179 9.60 2.66 13.27
N LYS A 180 10.80 2.06 13.27
CA LYS A 180 11.99 2.65 13.88
C LYS A 180 12.38 3.98 13.21
N ALA A 181 12.33 4.05 11.89
CA ALA A 181 12.70 5.25 11.14
C ALA A 181 11.73 6.43 11.36
N VAL A 182 10.43 6.15 11.53
CA VAL A 182 9.39 7.17 11.75
C VAL A 182 8.99 7.35 13.22
N ASN A 183 9.72 6.72 14.15
CA ASN A 183 9.44 6.72 15.59
C ASN A 183 8.00 6.28 15.94
N SER A 184 7.51 5.20 15.30
CA SER A 184 6.20 4.61 15.59
C SER A 184 6.33 3.36 16.46
N GLU A 185 6.03 3.48 17.75
CA GLU A 185 5.96 2.34 18.67
C GLU A 185 4.86 1.35 18.24
N GLU A 186 3.72 1.86 17.73
CA GLU A 186 2.63 1.05 17.16
C GLU A 186 3.17 0.06 16.15
N MET A 187 3.96 0.52 15.17
CA MET A 187 4.53 -0.34 14.14
C MET A 187 5.55 -1.34 14.70
N MET A 188 6.42 -0.90 15.63
CA MET A 188 7.44 -1.78 16.21
C MET A 188 6.81 -2.90 17.05
N HIS A 189 5.80 -2.60 17.85
CA HIS A 189 5.05 -3.58 18.63
C HIS A 189 4.25 -4.52 17.74
N PHE A 190 3.60 -4.00 16.70
CA PHE A 190 2.87 -4.81 15.72
C PHE A 190 3.79 -5.77 14.96
N ALA A 191 4.97 -5.34 14.56
CA ALA A 191 5.98 -6.20 13.93
C ALA A 191 6.37 -7.38 14.84
N ALA A 192 6.60 -7.10 16.14
CA ALA A 192 6.88 -8.15 17.11
C ALA A 192 5.67 -9.09 17.32
N TYR A 193 4.45 -8.56 17.32
CA TYR A 193 3.23 -9.36 17.37
C TYR A 193 3.10 -10.30 16.16
N LEU A 194 3.41 -9.83 14.95
CA LEU A 194 3.37 -10.65 13.74
C LEU A 194 4.40 -11.79 13.74
N LEU A 195 5.48 -11.72 14.51
CA LEU A 195 6.42 -12.83 14.65
C LEU A 195 5.73 -14.07 15.24
N ASN A 196 4.80 -13.87 16.16
CA ASN A 196 4.06 -14.98 16.82
C ASN A 196 4.99 -16.10 17.31
N GLY A 197 6.05 -15.72 18.02
CA GLY A 197 7.08 -16.65 18.53
C GLY A 197 8.11 -17.13 17.50
N ARG A 198 7.98 -16.80 16.23
CA ARG A 198 8.99 -17.13 15.21
C ARG A 198 10.26 -16.31 15.39
N LYS A 199 11.38 -16.87 14.95
CA LYS A 199 12.63 -16.11 14.88
C LYS A 199 12.55 -15.08 13.74
N PRO A 200 13.02 -13.82 13.93
CA PRO A 200 12.95 -12.78 12.87
C PRO A 200 13.56 -13.21 11.54
N TYR A 201 14.72 -13.85 11.56
CA TYR A 201 15.39 -14.33 10.33
C TYR A 201 14.58 -15.37 9.53
N ALA A 202 13.67 -16.07 10.19
CA ALA A 202 12.77 -17.04 9.52
C ALA A 202 11.64 -16.35 8.74
N THR A 203 11.48 -15.04 8.86
CA THR A 203 10.50 -14.25 8.12
C THR A 203 11.10 -13.47 6.96
N MET A 204 12.42 -13.61 6.70
CA MET A 204 13.09 -12.95 5.57
C MET A 204 12.55 -13.48 4.24
N GLY A 205 12.19 -12.53 3.37
CA GLY A 205 11.70 -12.83 2.03
C GLY A 205 12.82 -12.87 0.98
N ASN A 206 12.42 -12.86 -0.28
CA ASN A 206 13.33 -12.96 -1.44
C ASN A 206 13.92 -11.61 -1.91
N ASP A 207 13.58 -10.49 -1.27
CA ASP A 207 14.15 -9.19 -1.58
C ASP A 207 15.53 -9.04 -0.92
N ALA A 208 16.59 -9.10 -1.73
CA ALA A 208 17.98 -9.08 -1.24
C ALA A 208 18.30 -7.82 -0.42
N PHE A 209 17.83 -6.65 -0.83
CA PHE A 209 18.04 -5.40 -0.08
C PHE A 209 17.34 -5.48 1.28
N ARG A 210 16.07 -5.83 1.29
CA ARG A 210 15.30 -5.94 2.54
C ARG A 210 15.90 -6.98 3.48
N SER A 211 16.32 -8.13 2.97
CA SER A 211 16.96 -9.18 3.77
C SER A 211 18.28 -8.70 4.39
N LEU A 212 19.15 -8.04 3.62
CA LEU A 212 20.40 -7.48 4.11
C LEU A 212 20.19 -6.41 5.19
N GLN A 213 19.29 -5.47 4.95
CA GLN A 213 18.94 -4.43 5.92
C GLN A 213 18.29 -5.02 7.18
N SER A 214 17.51 -6.07 7.03
CA SER A 214 16.81 -6.72 8.13
C SER A 214 17.75 -7.46 9.10
N LEU A 215 18.91 -7.92 8.63
CA LEU A 215 19.94 -8.51 9.52
C LEU A 215 20.34 -7.55 10.64
N LEU A 216 20.36 -6.24 10.37
CA LEU A 216 20.76 -5.21 11.32
C LEU A 216 19.73 -5.01 12.45
N CYS A 217 18.48 -5.44 12.29
CA CYS A 217 17.43 -5.23 13.27
C CYS A 217 16.84 -6.52 13.87
N CYS A 218 17.28 -7.70 13.46
CA CYS A 218 16.75 -8.97 13.95
C CYS A 218 16.79 -9.09 15.47
N ASN A 219 17.87 -8.67 16.12
CA ASN A 219 18.02 -8.76 17.58
C ASN A 219 17.12 -7.75 18.30
N ASP A 220 16.95 -6.57 17.71
CA ASP A 220 16.07 -5.54 18.30
C ASP A 220 14.61 -5.99 18.22
N LEU A 221 14.18 -6.47 17.02
CA LEU A 221 12.83 -7.00 16.83
C LEU A 221 12.54 -8.20 17.73
N ALA A 222 13.50 -9.12 17.92
CA ALA A 222 13.35 -10.28 18.81
C ALA A 222 13.11 -9.90 20.28
N LYS A 223 13.53 -8.69 20.71
CA LYS A 223 13.35 -8.16 22.07
C LYS A 223 12.19 -7.19 22.18
N ALA A 224 11.58 -6.79 21.07
CA ALA A 224 10.47 -5.84 21.07
C ALA A 224 9.21 -6.48 21.69
N THR A 225 8.41 -5.65 22.35
CA THR A 225 7.15 -6.08 23.00
C THR A 225 6.11 -6.44 21.93
N PRO A 226 5.61 -7.69 21.88
CA PRO A 226 4.57 -8.07 20.95
C PRO A 226 3.21 -7.50 21.38
N LYS A 227 2.68 -6.55 20.63
CA LYS A 227 1.39 -5.93 20.91
C LYS A 227 0.74 -5.45 19.63
N HIS A 228 -0.55 -5.70 19.47
CA HIS A 228 -1.36 -5.12 18.43
C HIS A 228 -2.46 -4.27 19.03
N GLU A 229 -2.27 -2.99 18.96
CA GLU A 229 -3.26 -1.99 19.38
C GLU A 229 -3.53 -1.02 18.25
N MET A 230 -4.80 -0.71 18.06
CA MET A 230 -5.27 0.27 17.10
C MET A 230 -6.31 1.17 17.79
N PRO A 231 -6.51 2.40 17.31
CA PRO A 231 -7.59 3.28 17.79
C PRO A 231 -8.96 2.60 17.67
N ASP A 232 -9.93 3.02 18.47
CA ASP A 232 -11.31 2.55 18.35
C ASP A 232 -11.95 2.96 17.03
N VAL A 233 -11.49 4.08 16.45
CA VAL A 233 -11.82 4.52 15.10
C VAL A 233 -10.53 4.92 14.40
N THR A 234 -10.35 4.42 13.20
CA THR A 234 -9.33 4.86 12.25
C THR A 234 -10.05 5.50 11.07
N TRP A 235 -9.80 6.77 10.85
CA TRP A 235 -10.41 7.54 9.78
C TRP A 235 -9.36 8.09 8.82
N TYR A 236 -9.53 7.80 7.54
CA TYR A 236 -8.72 8.30 6.43
C TYR A 236 -9.60 9.25 5.60
N PRO A 237 -9.53 10.57 5.84
CA PRO A 237 -10.52 11.53 5.30
C PRO A 237 -10.39 11.77 3.79
N GLU A 238 -9.21 11.59 3.23
CA GLU A 238 -8.98 11.79 1.78
C GLU A 238 -9.26 10.52 0.96
N THR A 239 -9.00 9.34 1.55
CA THR A 239 -9.30 8.05 0.94
C THR A 239 -10.73 7.59 1.25
N GLU A 240 -11.34 8.19 2.28
CA GLU A 240 -12.66 7.86 2.80
C GLU A 240 -12.77 6.41 3.32
N PHE A 241 -11.68 5.87 3.90
CA PHE A 241 -11.72 4.59 4.61
C PHE A 241 -11.96 4.84 6.10
N CYS A 242 -12.91 4.10 6.68
CA CYS A 242 -13.21 4.17 8.11
C CYS A 242 -13.24 2.77 8.72
N TYR A 243 -12.43 2.56 9.75
CA TYR A 243 -12.39 1.32 10.52
C TYR A 243 -12.85 1.63 11.94
N MET A 244 -13.78 0.83 12.45
CA MET A 244 -14.34 1.01 13.79
C MET A 244 -14.28 -0.30 14.55
N LYS A 245 -13.88 -0.27 15.80
CA LYS A 245 -13.91 -1.44 16.69
C LYS A 245 -14.57 -1.13 18.01
N ASN A 246 -15.03 -2.16 18.70
CA ASN A 246 -15.51 -2.04 20.06
C ASN A 246 -14.84 -3.06 20.98
N LYS A 247 -15.03 -2.89 22.30
CA LYS A 247 -14.46 -3.77 23.33
C LYS A 247 -15.03 -5.20 23.35
N HIS A 248 -16.10 -5.46 22.58
CA HIS A 248 -16.77 -6.76 22.51
C HIS A 248 -16.38 -7.55 21.25
N GLY A 249 -15.28 -7.20 20.60
CA GLY A 249 -14.68 -7.93 19.49
C GLY A 249 -15.31 -7.65 18.12
N MET A 250 -16.20 -6.68 17.99
CA MET A 250 -16.66 -6.24 16.67
C MET A 250 -15.62 -5.32 16.03
N PHE A 251 -15.33 -5.56 14.76
CA PHE A 251 -14.55 -4.70 13.91
C PHE A 251 -15.30 -4.52 12.58
N VAL A 252 -15.46 -3.27 12.17
CA VAL A 252 -16.14 -2.87 10.93
C VAL A 252 -15.17 -2.06 10.09
N ALA A 253 -14.98 -2.44 8.83
CA ALA A 253 -14.32 -1.63 7.83
C ALA A 253 -15.34 -1.15 6.82
N THR A 254 -15.36 0.13 6.51
CA THR A 254 -16.22 0.73 5.49
C THR A 254 -15.47 1.79 4.71
N LYS A 255 -15.95 2.10 3.51
CA LYS A 255 -15.35 3.11 2.64
C LYS A 255 -16.41 3.94 1.93
N GLY A 256 -16.05 5.18 1.58
CA GLY A 256 -16.67 5.97 0.54
C GLY A 256 -15.90 5.81 -0.77
N GLY A 257 -15.16 6.83 -1.19
CA GLY A 257 -14.25 6.79 -2.32
C GLY A 257 -14.94 6.87 -3.69
N PHE A 258 -14.26 6.40 -4.73
CA PHE A 258 -14.77 6.48 -6.09
C PHE A 258 -14.36 5.24 -6.91
N ASN A 259 -15.14 4.92 -7.95
CA ASN A 259 -14.96 3.71 -8.73
C ASN A 259 -13.91 3.83 -9.85
N ASN A 260 -12.75 4.45 -9.55
CA ASN A 260 -11.56 4.51 -10.40
C ASN A 260 -10.29 4.68 -9.57
N GLU A 261 -10.27 4.10 -8.37
CA GLU A 261 -9.07 4.03 -7.52
C GLU A 261 -8.03 3.08 -8.13
N SER A 262 -6.80 3.09 -7.61
CA SER A 262 -5.81 2.10 -8.00
C SER A 262 -6.27 0.69 -7.59
N HIS A 263 -6.20 -0.28 -8.50
CA HIS A 263 -6.73 -1.64 -8.29
C HIS A 263 -8.22 -1.69 -7.96
N ASN A 264 -9.02 -0.79 -8.53
CA ASN A 264 -10.42 -0.53 -8.21
C ASN A 264 -11.35 -1.74 -8.32
N HIS A 265 -12.32 -1.80 -7.39
CA HIS A 265 -13.60 -2.50 -7.50
C HIS A 265 -14.74 -1.46 -7.53
N ASN A 266 -15.92 -1.83 -8.06
CA ASN A 266 -17.10 -0.95 -7.99
C ASN A 266 -17.76 -1.15 -6.63
N ASP A 267 -17.22 -0.51 -5.59
CA ASP A 267 -17.52 -0.83 -4.19
C ASP A 267 -17.69 0.39 -3.28
N ALA A 268 -17.97 1.57 -3.86
CA ALA A 268 -18.21 2.79 -3.09
C ALA A 268 -19.36 2.60 -2.09
N GLY A 269 -19.10 2.80 -0.79
CA GLY A 269 -20.06 2.58 0.30
C GLY A 269 -20.17 1.14 0.79
N THR A 270 -19.24 0.25 0.44
CA THR A 270 -19.19 -1.13 0.96
C THR A 270 -18.72 -1.20 2.41
N PHE A 271 -18.88 -2.35 3.04
CA PHE A 271 -18.33 -2.63 4.36
C PHE A 271 -18.03 -4.12 4.56
N SER A 272 -17.16 -4.40 5.51
CA SER A 272 -16.90 -5.73 6.05
C SER A 272 -17.08 -5.73 7.56
N LEU A 273 -17.57 -6.85 8.11
CA LEU A 273 -17.80 -7.03 9.55
C LEU A 273 -17.05 -8.26 10.03
N TYR A 274 -16.34 -8.09 11.13
CA TYR A 274 -15.65 -9.17 11.84
C TYR A 274 -16.13 -9.24 13.30
N LEU A 275 -16.21 -10.45 13.84
CA LEU A 275 -16.53 -10.69 15.24
C LEU A 275 -15.46 -11.60 15.84
N ASN A 276 -14.76 -11.14 16.88
CA ASN A 276 -13.64 -11.84 17.49
C ASN A 276 -12.61 -12.29 16.45
N THR A 277 -12.29 -11.40 15.53
CA THR A 277 -11.38 -11.60 14.37
C THR A 277 -11.88 -12.57 13.29
N ILE A 278 -13.09 -13.13 13.42
CA ILE A 278 -13.70 -14.00 12.42
C ILE A 278 -14.52 -13.14 11.46
N PRO A 279 -14.31 -13.22 10.14
CA PRO A 279 -15.11 -12.48 9.16
C PRO A 279 -16.55 -13.01 9.14
N VAL A 280 -17.52 -12.11 9.23
CA VAL A 280 -18.97 -12.40 9.25
C VAL A 280 -19.64 -11.89 7.98
N LEU A 281 -19.38 -10.64 7.61
CA LEU A 281 -19.72 -10.07 6.31
C LEU A 281 -18.42 -9.71 5.62
N ILE A 282 -18.19 -10.29 4.45
CA ILE A 282 -16.89 -10.25 3.78
C ILE A 282 -16.91 -9.34 2.56
N ASP A 283 -15.74 -8.90 2.13
CA ASP A 283 -15.43 -8.54 0.77
C ASP A 283 -14.94 -9.80 0.04
N ALA A 284 -15.43 -10.05 -1.17
CA ALA A 284 -15.08 -11.24 -1.95
C ALA A 284 -13.61 -11.26 -2.40
N GLY A 285 -12.96 -10.09 -2.37
CA GLY A 285 -11.56 -9.92 -2.82
C GLY A 285 -11.40 -10.03 -4.33
N VAL A 286 -10.15 -10.12 -4.78
CA VAL A 286 -9.80 -10.02 -6.21
C VAL A 286 -9.89 -11.34 -6.99
N GLY A 287 -9.74 -12.48 -6.34
CA GLY A 287 -9.58 -13.77 -7.00
C GLY A 287 -8.22 -13.95 -7.69
N THR A 288 -8.16 -14.80 -8.71
CA THR A 288 -6.92 -15.08 -9.46
C THR A 288 -6.73 -14.07 -10.59
N TYR A 289 -5.54 -13.49 -10.66
CA TYR A 289 -5.17 -12.59 -11.75
C TYR A 289 -5.09 -13.28 -13.10
N THR A 290 -5.74 -12.70 -14.09
CA THR A 290 -5.73 -13.12 -15.48
C THR A 290 -5.47 -11.92 -16.39
N LYS A 291 -5.32 -12.15 -17.70
CA LYS A 291 -5.25 -11.05 -18.67
C LYS A 291 -6.47 -10.11 -18.60
N GLN A 292 -7.65 -10.66 -18.29
CA GLN A 292 -8.89 -9.89 -18.14
C GLN A 292 -8.81 -8.88 -16.98
N THR A 293 -8.14 -9.23 -15.88
CA THR A 293 -8.00 -8.39 -14.69
C THR A 293 -7.38 -7.01 -15.02
N PHE A 294 -6.48 -6.96 -16.00
CA PHE A 294 -5.78 -5.74 -16.41
C PHE A 294 -6.28 -5.15 -17.74
N GLY A 295 -7.41 -5.64 -18.23
CA GLY A 295 -8.00 -5.21 -19.50
C GLY A 295 -9.31 -4.43 -19.34
N LYS A 296 -9.85 -3.98 -20.47
CA LYS A 296 -11.15 -3.29 -20.56
C LYS A 296 -12.33 -4.11 -20.00
N ASP A 297 -12.16 -5.42 -19.90
CA ASP A 297 -13.18 -6.35 -19.42
C ASP A 297 -13.03 -6.68 -17.91
N ARG A 298 -12.22 -5.91 -17.16
CA ARG A 298 -12.03 -6.08 -15.71
C ARG A 298 -13.37 -6.17 -14.96
N TYR A 299 -14.28 -5.26 -15.25
CA TYR A 299 -15.58 -5.15 -14.55
C TYR A 299 -16.64 -6.15 -15.03
N LYS A 300 -16.26 -7.10 -15.89
CA LYS A 300 -17.04 -8.33 -16.16
C LYS A 300 -16.67 -9.46 -15.20
N ILE A 301 -15.59 -9.32 -14.45
CA ILE A 301 -15.21 -10.24 -13.37
C ILE A 301 -16.15 -9.97 -12.20
N TRP A 302 -16.82 -11.02 -11.72
CA TRP A 302 -17.88 -10.87 -10.71
C TRP A 302 -17.39 -10.21 -9.41
N THR A 303 -16.17 -10.51 -8.95
CA THR A 303 -15.59 -9.90 -7.74
C THR A 303 -15.32 -8.40 -7.86
N MET A 304 -15.34 -7.84 -9.08
CA MET A 304 -15.14 -6.41 -9.32
C MET A 304 -16.46 -5.63 -9.38
N GLN A 305 -17.60 -6.34 -9.31
CA GLN A 305 -18.94 -5.76 -9.47
C GLN A 305 -19.59 -5.49 -8.12
N SER A 306 -20.32 -4.38 -8.00
CA SER A 306 -20.98 -3.99 -6.77
C SER A 306 -21.99 -5.00 -6.24
N ASP A 307 -22.54 -5.85 -7.11
CA ASP A 307 -23.52 -6.89 -6.75
C ASP A 307 -22.97 -7.94 -5.79
N TYR A 308 -21.64 -8.09 -5.75
CA TYR A 308 -20.94 -9.06 -4.93
C TYR A 308 -20.18 -8.41 -3.76
N HIS A 309 -20.39 -7.11 -3.57
CA HIS A 309 -20.03 -6.37 -2.37
C HIS A 309 -21.26 -6.18 -1.47
N ASN A 310 -21.08 -5.69 -0.25
CA ASN A 310 -22.19 -5.47 0.69
C ASN A 310 -22.93 -4.15 0.34
N LEU A 311 -23.48 -4.09 -0.87
CA LEU A 311 -24.10 -2.91 -1.50
C LEU A 311 -25.51 -3.22 -2.03
N PRO A 312 -26.39 -2.21 -2.12
CA PRO A 312 -27.69 -2.39 -2.76
C PRO A 312 -27.56 -2.46 -4.28
N MET A 313 -28.43 -3.25 -4.91
CA MET A 313 -28.77 -3.10 -6.31
C MET A 313 -29.98 -2.14 -6.38
N ILE A 314 -29.83 -1.00 -7.06
CA ILE A 314 -30.85 0.04 -7.07
C ILE A 314 -31.63 -0.05 -8.38
N ASN A 315 -32.94 -0.36 -8.29
CA ASN A 315 -33.79 -0.57 -9.46
C ASN A 315 -33.24 -1.61 -10.46
N GLY A 316 -32.52 -2.63 -9.96
CA GLY A 316 -31.86 -3.63 -10.80
C GLY A 316 -30.58 -3.15 -11.46
N ILE A 317 -30.02 -2.02 -11.04
CA ILE A 317 -28.82 -1.40 -11.60
C ILE A 317 -27.70 -1.42 -10.57
N SER A 318 -26.51 -1.81 -11.01
CA SER A 318 -25.26 -1.87 -10.25
C SER A 318 -24.46 -0.59 -10.36
N GLN A 319 -23.50 -0.38 -9.47
CA GLN A 319 -22.53 0.72 -9.60
C GLN A 319 -21.71 0.57 -10.89
N LYS A 320 -21.21 1.69 -11.39
CA LYS A 320 -20.45 1.74 -12.62
C LYS A 320 -19.00 2.19 -12.37
N PHE A 321 -18.10 1.69 -13.17
CA PHE A 321 -16.71 2.13 -13.20
C PHE A 321 -16.57 3.54 -13.79
N GLY A 322 -15.69 4.33 -13.21
CA GLY A 322 -15.31 5.65 -13.69
C GLY A 322 -15.11 6.66 -12.58
N GLN A 323 -14.32 7.68 -12.82
CA GLN A 323 -13.98 8.72 -11.85
C GLN A 323 -15.20 9.55 -11.38
N ASP A 324 -16.23 9.64 -12.21
CA ASP A 324 -17.46 10.35 -11.87
C ASP A 324 -18.40 9.54 -10.97
N TYR A 325 -18.20 8.21 -10.91
CA TYR A 325 -18.97 7.30 -10.07
C TYR A 325 -18.34 7.18 -8.69
N LYS A 326 -18.89 7.87 -7.71
CA LYS A 326 -18.27 8.07 -6.40
C LYS A 326 -19.28 8.23 -5.27
N ALA A 327 -18.82 8.01 -4.07
CA ALA A 327 -19.47 8.44 -2.85
C ALA A 327 -19.39 9.97 -2.72
N THR A 328 -20.34 10.56 -2.01
CA THR A 328 -20.39 12.00 -1.72
C THR A 328 -20.87 12.24 -0.29
N ASN A 329 -20.63 13.44 0.22
CA ASN A 329 -21.08 13.84 1.57
C ASN A 329 -20.62 12.87 2.66
N THR A 330 -19.40 12.33 2.53
CA THR A 330 -18.85 11.37 3.47
C THR A 330 -18.47 12.05 4.79
N VAL A 331 -18.96 11.49 5.89
CA VAL A 331 -18.76 12.02 7.26
C VAL A 331 -18.35 10.89 8.18
N CYS A 332 -17.32 11.15 9.00
CA CYS A 332 -16.95 10.30 10.12
C CYS A 332 -17.07 11.07 11.45
N ASN A 333 -17.70 10.45 12.44
CA ASN A 333 -17.72 10.93 13.81
C ASN A 333 -17.05 9.89 14.70
N GLU A 334 -15.75 10.10 14.96
CA GLU A 334 -14.91 9.15 15.71
C GLU A 334 -15.44 8.92 17.13
N LYS A 335 -15.89 9.97 17.82
CA LYS A 335 -16.44 9.90 19.18
C LYS A 335 -17.61 8.94 19.30
N ASN A 336 -18.48 8.91 18.26
CA ASN A 336 -19.70 8.13 18.23
C ASN A 336 -19.55 6.81 17.46
N ARG A 337 -18.36 6.51 16.96
CA ARG A 337 -18.13 5.37 16.05
C ARG A 337 -19.20 5.30 14.95
N PHE A 338 -19.30 6.42 14.23
CA PHE A 338 -20.30 6.63 13.19
C PHE A 338 -19.63 7.06 11.89
N PHE A 339 -20.07 6.45 10.80
CA PHE A 339 -19.69 6.81 9.42
C PHE A 339 -20.94 6.89 8.56
N SER A 340 -21.00 7.82 7.64
CA SER A 340 -22.06 7.88 6.62
C SER A 340 -21.54 8.45 5.31
N THR A 341 -22.15 8.01 4.21
CA THR A 341 -21.84 8.49 2.86
C THR A 341 -23.06 8.36 1.95
N ASP A 342 -23.22 9.27 1.01
CA ASP A 342 -24.23 9.18 -0.05
C ASP A 342 -23.63 8.47 -1.26
N ILE A 343 -24.17 7.31 -1.60
CA ILE A 343 -23.68 6.46 -2.68
C ILE A 343 -24.46 6.60 -3.98
N ALA A 344 -25.45 7.49 -4.04
CA ALA A 344 -26.29 7.63 -5.25
C ALA A 344 -25.47 7.96 -6.50
N ALA A 345 -24.45 8.82 -6.39
CA ALA A 345 -23.59 9.19 -7.50
C ALA A 345 -22.63 8.07 -7.97
N ALA A 346 -22.52 6.95 -7.24
CA ALA A 346 -21.81 5.76 -7.71
C ALA A 346 -22.60 4.93 -8.72
N TYR A 347 -23.90 5.21 -8.86
CA TYR A 347 -24.81 4.54 -9.79
C TYR A 347 -25.06 5.40 -11.04
N PRO A 348 -25.23 4.78 -12.21
CA PRO A 348 -25.58 5.52 -13.42
C PRO A 348 -27.03 6.05 -13.35
N ALA A 349 -27.36 7.00 -14.22
CA ALA A 349 -28.67 7.68 -14.24
C ALA A 349 -29.87 6.73 -14.38
N GLU A 350 -29.68 5.58 -14.97
CA GLU A 350 -30.67 4.52 -15.14
C GLU A 350 -31.17 3.96 -13.80
N ALA A 351 -30.37 4.06 -12.75
CA ALA A 351 -30.77 3.67 -11.40
C ALA A 351 -31.88 4.58 -10.82
N LYS A 352 -32.07 5.77 -11.39
CA LYS A 352 -33.13 6.74 -11.00
C LYS A 352 -33.15 7.05 -9.50
N VAL A 353 -32.01 7.08 -8.86
CA VAL A 353 -31.83 7.43 -7.45
C VAL A 353 -31.30 8.86 -7.35
N LYS A 354 -31.91 9.67 -6.46
CA LYS A 354 -31.48 11.05 -6.22
C LYS A 354 -30.50 11.15 -5.05
N SER A 355 -30.73 10.34 -4.03
CA SER A 355 -29.89 10.24 -2.84
C SER A 355 -30.02 8.84 -2.26
N TRP A 356 -28.92 8.29 -1.76
CA TRP A 356 -28.87 7.06 -0.99
C TRP A 356 -27.81 7.20 0.11
N VAL A 357 -28.23 7.77 1.23
CA VAL A 357 -27.34 7.96 2.38
C VAL A 357 -27.29 6.68 3.20
N ARG A 358 -26.16 6.01 3.14
CA ARG A 358 -25.86 4.83 3.95
C ARG A 358 -25.06 5.24 5.18
N SER A 359 -25.48 4.79 6.36
CA SER A 359 -24.80 5.08 7.60
C SER A 359 -24.47 3.81 8.38
N TYR A 360 -23.37 3.86 9.12
CA TYR A 360 -22.87 2.79 9.97
C TYR A 360 -22.65 3.34 11.36
N LYS A 361 -23.26 2.71 12.35
CA LYS A 361 -23.06 3.06 13.75
C LYS A 361 -22.70 1.81 14.53
N LEU A 362 -21.49 1.81 15.11
CA LEU A 362 -21.01 0.72 15.93
C LEU A 362 -21.20 1.05 17.42
N ASP A 363 -22.20 0.44 18.02
CA ASP A 363 -22.42 0.46 19.47
C ASP A 363 -21.64 -0.69 20.15
N ASP A 364 -21.76 -0.80 21.46
CA ASP A 364 -21.05 -1.83 22.22
C ASP A 364 -21.48 -3.26 21.87
N ARG A 365 -22.73 -3.49 21.42
CA ARG A 365 -23.26 -4.82 21.17
C ARG A 365 -23.88 -5.02 19.78
N LYS A 366 -23.91 -3.98 18.95
CA LYS A 366 -24.51 -4.06 17.62
C LYS A 366 -23.88 -3.12 16.63
N LEU A 367 -23.84 -3.52 15.38
CA LEU A 367 -23.68 -2.65 14.24
C LEU A 367 -25.08 -2.33 13.69
N VAL A 368 -25.35 -1.05 13.52
CA VAL A 368 -26.54 -0.59 12.79
C VAL A 368 -26.08 -0.08 11.43
N VAL A 369 -26.60 -0.69 10.36
CA VAL A 369 -26.47 -0.19 8.98
C VAL A 369 -27.85 0.34 8.60
N ALA A 370 -27.95 1.62 8.23
CA ALA A 370 -29.19 2.24 7.86
C ALA A 370 -29.08 2.96 6.51
N ASP A 371 -30.04 2.73 5.65
CA ASP A 371 -30.16 3.34 4.33
C ASP A 371 -31.36 4.29 4.28
N ASN A 372 -31.11 5.56 3.94
CA ASN A 372 -32.14 6.57 3.68
C ASN A 372 -32.03 7.02 2.24
N TYR A 373 -33.09 6.87 1.46
CA TYR A 373 -33.00 7.08 0.01
C TYR A 373 -34.24 7.78 -0.56
N THR A 374 -34.08 8.44 -1.70
CA THR A 374 -35.13 9.09 -2.49
C THR A 374 -34.95 8.86 -3.98
#